data_84e036ee98dd96c989934912c0a64bb7
#
_entry.id   84e036ee98dd96c989934912c0a64bb7
#
_cell.length_a   1.000
_cell.length_b   1.000
_cell.length_c   1.000
_cell.angle_alpha   90.00
_cell.angle_beta   90.00
_cell.angle_gamma   90.00
#
_symmetry.space_group_name_H-M   'P 1'
#
loop_
_entity.id
_entity.type
_entity.pdbx_description
1 polymer ?
#
loop_
_entity_poly.entity_id
_entity_poly.type
_entity_poly.pdbx_seq_one_letter_code
_entity_poly.pdbx_strand_id
1 'polypeptide(L)'
;LVLSDKKFTTDLEKQWIRQKLLEYKVKKGDLKELVVRMDIIPTSIALAQAAKESGWGTSRFALEGNAIFGQWTWDGQGIAPLNRDGDKSHKILKFPILRASVKAYKNNLNTHKSYLKFREKRNQLREKGKNITGLALTETLKNYAQTGSEYTKILNQIIKQNRLSDFELVKLVNSVKQVELNS
;
A
#
# COMPACT_ATOMS: atom_id res chain seq x y z
N LEU A 1 5.14 -20.15 -0.84
CA LEU A 1 5.32 -21.61 -0.97
C LEU A 1 4.08 -22.27 -1.56
N VAL A 2 2.89 -22.09 -0.96
CA VAL A 2 1.63 -22.71 -1.44
C VAL A 2 1.26 -22.30 -2.87
N LEU A 3 1.62 -21.08 -3.30
CA LEU A 3 1.30 -20.56 -4.63
C LEU A 3 2.27 -21.06 -5.72
N SER A 4 3.50 -21.46 -5.37
CA SER A 4 4.50 -21.90 -6.34
C SER A 4 4.29 -23.34 -6.83
N ASP A 5 3.75 -24.24 -6.00
CA ASP A 5 3.70 -25.67 -6.30
C ASP A 5 2.40 -26.17 -6.92
N LYS A 6 1.39 -25.32 -7.11
CA LYS A 6 0.07 -25.66 -7.67
C LYS A 6 -0.68 -26.83 -6.98
N LYS A 7 -0.13 -27.42 -5.93
CA LYS A 7 -0.72 -28.53 -5.17
C LYS A 7 -1.45 -28.00 -3.95
N PHE A 8 -2.68 -27.54 -4.14
CA PHE A 8 -3.57 -27.21 -3.03
C PHE A 8 -4.20 -28.52 -2.55
N THR A 9 -3.80 -28.97 -1.37
CA THR A 9 -4.20 -30.27 -0.84
C THR A 9 -5.47 -30.20 0.00
N THR A 10 -5.78 -29.04 0.59
CA THR A 10 -6.91 -28.87 1.49
C THR A 10 -7.98 -27.91 0.96
N ASP A 11 -9.21 -28.08 1.38
CA ASP A 11 -10.31 -27.20 1.00
C ASP A 11 -10.16 -25.79 1.63
N LEU A 12 -9.53 -25.68 2.80
CA LEU A 12 -9.19 -24.42 3.44
C LEU A 12 -8.22 -23.60 2.57
N GLU A 13 -7.18 -24.23 2.03
CA GLU A 13 -6.24 -23.57 1.11
C GLU A 13 -6.94 -23.09 -0.17
N LYS A 14 -7.79 -23.93 -0.75
CA LYS A 14 -8.59 -23.56 -1.93
C LYS A 14 -9.52 -22.39 -1.64
N GLN A 15 -10.18 -22.40 -0.48
CA GLN A 15 -11.05 -21.30 -0.05
C GLN A 15 -10.25 -20.01 0.15
N TRP A 16 -9.10 -20.07 0.82
CA TRP A 16 -8.21 -18.94 1.03
C TRP A 16 -7.74 -18.34 -0.31
N ILE A 17 -7.32 -19.17 -1.26
CA ILE A 17 -6.92 -18.74 -2.61
C ILE A 17 -8.07 -18.02 -3.33
N ARG A 18 -9.29 -18.60 -3.30
CA ARG A 18 -10.47 -17.96 -3.92
C ARG A 18 -10.72 -16.57 -3.32
N GLN A 19 -10.64 -16.44 -2.00
CA GLN A 19 -10.78 -15.17 -1.32
C GLN A 19 -9.69 -14.18 -1.74
N LYS A 20 -8.42 -14.63 -1.87
CA LYS A 20 -7.32 -13.78 -2.32
C LYS A 20 -7.45 -13.34 -3.77
N LEU A 21 -7.88 -14.20 -4.66
CA LEU A 21 -8.17 -13.82 -6.05
C LEU A 21 -9.21 -12.68 -6.12
N LEU A 22 -10.27 -12.74 -5.32
CA LEU A 22 -11.27 -11.68 -5.23
C LEU A 22 -10.69 -10.41 -4.60
N GLU A 23 -10.00 -10.52 -3.45
CA GLU A 23 -9.40 -9.38 -2.74
C GLU A 23 -8.43 -8.59 -3.63
N TYR A 24 -7.61 -9.30 -4.43
CA TYR A 24 -6.61 -8.69 -5.30
C TYR A 24 -7.11 -8.47 -6.74
N LYS A 25 -8.42 -8.67 -7.01
CA LYS A 25 -9.08 -8.46 -8.33
C LYS A 25 -8.38 -9.22 -9.46
N VAL A 26 -8.02 -10.46 -9.20
CA VAL A 26 -7.36 -11.36 -10.15
C VAL A 26 -8.38 -12.31 -10.77
N LYS A 27 -8.23 -12.62 -12.05
CA LYS A 27 -9.08 -13.61 -12.73
C LYS A 27 -8.91 -14.99 -12.09
N LYS A 28 -10.00 -15.77 -12.07
CA LYS A 28 -9.99 -17.13 -11.52
C LYS A 28 -8.91 -17.96 -12.21
N GLY A 29 -8.05 -18.58 -11.40
CA GLY A 29 -6.98 -19.47 -11.87
C GLY A 29 -5.66 -18.79 -12.23
N ASP A 30 -5.59 -17.47 -12.28
CA ASP A 30 -4.34 -16.76 -12.57
C ASP A 30 -3.50 -16.54 -11.29
N LEU A 31 -2.84 -17.61 -10.87
CA LEU A 31 -2.00 -17.58 -9.67
C LEU A 31 -0.71 -16.79 -9.86
N LYS A 32 -0.21 -16.69 -11.10
CA LYS A 32 0.98 -15.87 -11.38
C LYS A 32 0.69 -14.40 -11.13
N GLU A 33 -0.41 -13.89 -11.66
CA GLU A 33 -0.83 -12.50 -11.41
C GLU A 33 -1.15 -12.28 -9.91
N LEU A 34 -1.72 -13.28 -9.23
CA LEU A 34 -1.97 -13.18 -7.79
C LEU A 34 -0.68 -12.99 -7.01
N VAL A 35 0.39 -13.73 -7.32
CA VAL A 35 1.70 -13.57 -6.67
C VAL A 35 2.25 -12.16 -6.88
N VAL A 36 2.17 -11.65 -8.12
CA VAL A 36 2.62 -10.29 -8.46
C VAL A 36 1.85 -9.22 -7.67
N ARG A 37 0.53 -9.38 -7.53
CA ARG A 37 -0.31 -8.41 -6.79
C ARG A 37 -0.21 -8.56 -5.27
N MET A 38 -0.03 -9.77 -4.77
CA MET A 38 -0.03 -10.08 -3.34
C MET A 38 1.34 -9.89 -2.67
N ASP A 39 2.10 -8.90 -3.12
CA ASP A 39 3.44 -8.62 -2.61
C ASP A 39 3.47 -7.36 -1.72
N ILE A 40 4.61 -7.12 -1.10
CA ILE A 40 4.82 -6.03 -0.14
C ILE A 40 4.79 -4.65 -0.82
N ILE A 41 4.48 -3.64 -0.03
CA ILE A 41 4.84 -2.25 -0.30
C ILE A 41 6.01 -1.92 0.61
N PRO A 42 7.17 -1.44 0.10
CA PRO A 42 8.29 -1.06 0.95
C PRO A 42 7.87 -0.06 2.02
N THR A 43 8.32 -0.29 3.26
CA THR A 43 7.94 0.55 4.40
C THR A 43 8.34 2.00 4.19
N SER A 44 9.50 2.25 3.60
CA SER A 44 9.98 3.60 3.31
C SER A 44 9.05 4.38 2.35
N ILE A 45 8.47 3.73 1.32
CA ILE A 45 7.46 4.35 0.45
C ILE A 45 6.19 4.65 1.24
N ALA A 46 5.68 3.68 2.01
CA ALA A 46 4.45 3.86 2.76
C ALA A 46 4.58 5.02 3.76
N LEU A 47 5.70 5.12 4.48
CA LEU A 47 5.97 6.23 5.40
C LEU A 47 6.12 7.57 4.67
N ALA A 48 6.85 7.62 3.56
CA ALA A 48 7.04 8.85 2.78
C ALA A 48 5.72 9.36 2.20
N GLN A 49 4.88 8.48 1.65
CA GLN A 49 3.56 8.83 1.14
C GLN A 49 2.63 9.26 2.28
N ALA A 50 2.60 8.53 3.40
CA ALA A 50 1.83 8.94 4.57
C ALA A 50 2.23 10.33 5.05
N ALA A 51 3.53 10.62 5.19
CA ALA A 51 4.02 11.94 5.57
C ALA A 51 3.59 13.03 4.58
N LYS A 52 3.79 12.79 3.29
CA LYS A 52 3.47 13.76 2.22
C LYS A 52 1.96 14.05 2.14
N GLU A 53 1.12 13.00 2.12
CA GLU A 53 -0.33 13.13 1.91
C GLU A 53 -1.06 13.66 3.14
N SER A 54 -0.57 13.35 4.34
CA SER A 54 -1.21 13.74 5.60
C SER A 54 -0.64 15.02 6.22
N GLY A 55 0.36 15.65 5.59
CA GLY A 55 1.11 16.74 6.23
C GLY A 55 1.76 16.27 7.53
N TRP A 56 2.47 15.15 7.49
CA TRP A 56 3.11 14.53 8.68
C TRP A 56 2.10 14.16 9.78
N GLY A 57 0.89 13.75 9.39
CA GLY A 57 -0.18 13.36 10.31
C GLY A 57 -0.95 14.53 10.94
N THR A 58 -0.66 15.78 10.56
CA THR A 58 -1.29 16.97 11.15
C THR A 58 -2.54 17.43 10.42
N SER A 59 -2.80 16.93 9.21
CA SER A 59 -3.97 17.35 8.45
C SER A 59 -5.28 16.95 9.14
N ARG A 60 -6.33 17.75 8.98
CA ARG A 60 -7.67 17.44 9.46
C ARG A 60 -8.16 16.05 9.01
N PHE A 61 -7.86 15.66 7.78
CA PHE A 61 -8.24 14.35 7.25
C PHE A 61 -7.53 13.19 7.96
N ALA A 62 -6.27 13.37 8.36
CA ALA A 62 -5.54 12.39 9.14
C ALA A 62 -6.13 12.27 10.57
N LEU A 63 -6.36 13.41 11.22
CA LEU A 63 -6.80 13.47 12.61
C LEU A 63 -8.25 13.03 12.80
N GLU A 64 -9.19 13.50 11.97
CA GLU A 64 -10.61 13.21 12.10
C GLU A 64 -11.07 11.96 11.35
N GLY A 65 -10.29 11.55 10.32
CA GLY A 65 -10.70 10.48 9.41
C GLY A 65 -9.75 9.32 9.26
N ASN A 66 -8.63 9.28 10.01
CA ASN A 66 -7.57 8.28 9.82
C ASN A 66 -7.09 8.18 8.35
N ALA A 67 -7.25 9.26 7.55
CA ALA A 67 -7.02 9.30 6.12
C ALA A 67 -5.60 9.78 5.80
N ILE A 68 -4.60 8.94 6.07
CA ILE A 68 -3.18 9.31 5.93
C ILE A 68 -2.63 9.22 4.50
N PHE A 69 -3.38 8.65 3.56
CA PHE A 69 -2.94 8.47 2.17
C PHE A 69 -3.78 9.26 1.15
N GLY A 70 -4.63 10.18 1.58
CA GLY A 70 -5.40 11.07 0.71
C GLY A 70 -6.32 10.36 -0.30
N GLN A 71 -6.81 9.18 0.02
CA GLN A 71 -7.67 8.41 -0.88
C GLN A 71 -9.03 9.07 -1.05
N TRP A 72 -9.48 9.18 -2.29
CA TRP A 72 -10.74 9.82 -2.65
C TRP A 72 -11.88 8.81 -2.79
N THR A 73 -13.09 9.28 -2.50
CA THR A 73 -14.33 8.55 -2.75
C THR A 73 -15.40 9.50 -3.34
N TRP A 74 -16.25 8.95 -4.20
CA TRP A 74 -17.42 9.64 -4.75
C TRP A 74 -18.72 9.20 -4.09
N ASP A 75 -18.75 7.96 -3.58
CA ASP A 75 -19.96 7.28 -3.09
C ASP A 75 -19.89 6.89 -1.61
N GLY A 76 -18.76 7.13 -0.95
CA GLY A 76 -18.49 6.62 0.38
C GLY A 76 -18.64 7.64 1.50
N GLN A 77 -18.52 7.15 2.73
CA GLN A 77 -18.32 8.00 3.90
C GLN A 77 -16.96 8.70 3.78
N GLY A 78 -16.98 10.02 3.70
CA GLY A 78 -15.77 10.81 3.50
C GLY A 78 -15.90 12.20 4.11
N ILE A 79 -14.74 12.84 4.29
CA ILE A 79 -14.63 14.21 4.77
C ILE A 79 -14.51 15.14 3.55
N ALA A 80 -15.38 16.13 3.46
CA ALA A 80 -15.31 17.12 2.40
C ALA A 80 -14.12 18.07 2.61
N PRO A 81 -13.40 18.46 1.54
CA PRO A 81 -12.45 19.57 1.60
C PRO A 81 -13.14 20.87 2.03
N LEU A 82 -12.45 21.72 2.79
CA LEU A 82 -12.98 23.02 3.25
C LEU A 82 -13.22 23.99 2.09
N ASN A 83 -12.31 24.01 1.11
CA ASN A 83 -12.42 24.85 -0.09
C ASN A 83 -12.90 23.98 -1.26
N ARG A 84 -14.20 24.00 -1.50
CA ARG A 84 -14.78 23.39 -2.69
C ARG A 84 -14.79 24.41 -3.82
N ASP A 85 -13.88 24.26 -4.79
CA ASP A 85 -14.04 24.89 -6.09
C ASP A 85 -15.07 24.10 -6.90
N GLY A 86 -16.27 24.65 -7.02
CA GLY A 86 -17.31 24.14 -7.92
C GLY A 86 -17.87 22.77 -7.59
N ASP A 87 -18.52 22.18 -8.56
CA ASP A 87 -19.36 20.97 -8.56
C ASP A 87 -18.65 19.62 -8.29
N LYS A 88 -17.46 19.63 -7.66
CA LYS A 88 -16.70 18.40 -7.39
C LYS A 88 -17.24 17.69 -6.15
N SER A 89 -18.00 16.62 -6.36
CA SER A 89 -18.62 15.78 -5.31
C SER A 89 -17.64 14.84 -4.58
N HIS A 90 -16.33 14.89 -4.91
CA HIS A 90 -15.34 14.00 -4.28
C HIS A 90 -15.08 14.37 -2.81
N LYS A 91 -14.91 13.33 -2.00
CA LYS A 91 -14.56 13.43 -0.58
C LYS A 91 -13.27 12.65 -0.31
N ILE A 92 -12.56 13.00 0.75
CA ILE A 92 -11.47 12.16 1.26
C ILE A 92 -12.10 11.03 2.07
N LEU A 93 -11.76 9.79 1.73
CA LEU A 93 -12.30 8.59 2.36
C LEU A 93 -11.97 8.56 3.85
N LYS A 94 -13.00 8.39 4.70
CA LYS A 94 -12.84 8.25 6.16
C LYS A 94 -12.73 6.78 6.54
N PHE A 95 -11.83 6.47 7.48
CA PHE A 95 -11.60 5.13 7.98
C PHE A 95 -11.92 5.03 9.48
N PRO A 96 -12.50 3.92 9.96
CA PRO A 96 -12.80 3.74 11.38
C PRO A 96 -11.53 3.66 12.25
N ILE A 97 -10.45 3.14 11.69
CA ILE A 97 -9.14 3.01 12.35
C ILE A 97 -8.01 3.20 11.32
N LEU A 98 -6.84 3.64 11.79
CA LEU A 98 -5.66 3.86 10.95
C LEU A 98 -5.26 2.61 10.13
N ARG A 99 -5.36 1.42 10.73
CA ARG A 99 -5.07 0.15 10.03
C ARG A 99 -5.93 -0.05 8.78
N ALA A 100 -7.16 0.42 8.77
CA ALA A 100 -8.05 0.31 7.61
C ALA A 100 -7.55 1.19 6.44
N SER A 101 -7.07 2.40 6.73
CA SER A 101 -6.44 3.29 5.74
C SER A 101 -5.18 2.64 5.12
N VAL A 102 -4.31 2.07 5.95
CA VAL A 102 -3.11 1.35 5.48
C VAL A 102 -3.47 0.15 4.61
N LYS A 103 -4.50 -0.63 5.00
CA LYS A 103 -4.98 -1.78 4.22
C LYS A 103 -5.53 -1.34 2.87
N ALA A 104 -6.33 -0.28 2.84
CA ALA A 104 -6.89 0.27 1.60
C ALA A 104 -5.78 0.82 0.67
N TYR A 105 -4.80 1.54 1.21
CA TYR A 105 -3.64 2.00 0.47
C TYR A 105 -2.85 0.84 -0.15
N LYS A 106 -2.51 -0.18 0.65
CA LYS A 106 -1.82 -1.38 0.14
C LYS A 106 -2.61 -2.06 -0.98
N ASN A 107 -3.92 -2.21 -0.81
CA ASN A 107 -4.78 -2.81 -1.82
C ASN A 107 -4.80 -1.96 -3.09
N ASN A 108 -4.89 -0.65 -2.99
CA ASN A 108 -4.88 0.26 -4.14
C ASN A 108 -3.61 0.11 -4.99
N LEU A 109 -2.41 0.17 -4.41
CA LEU A 109 -1.15 -0.02 -5.14
C LEU A 109 -1.05 -1.42 -5.77
N ASN A 110 -1.61 -2.42 -5.11
CA ASN A 110 -1.55 -3.80 -5.56
C ASN A 110 -2.60 -4.17 -6.60
N THR A 111 -3.68 -3.37 -6.78
CA THR A 111 -4.78 -3.76 -7.67
C THR A 111 -5.11 -2.74 -8.75
N HIS A 112 -4.95 -1.44 -8.49
CA HIS A 112 -5.38 -0.40 -9.43
C HIS A 112 -4.48 -0.37 -10.68
N LYS A 113 -5.10 -0.14 -11.84
CA LYS A 113 -4.42 -0.13 -13.14
C LYS A 113 -3.29 0.89 -13.26
N SER A 114 -3.41 2.03 -12.62
CA SER A 114 -2.40 3.10 -12.63
C SER A 114 -1.06 2.68 -12.04
N TYR A 115 -1.04 1.61 -11.23
CA TYR A 115 0.17 1.13 -10.56
C TYR A 115 0.71 -0.19 -11.15
N LEU A 116 0.36 -0.51 -12.39
CA LEU A 116 0.88 -1.67 -13.09
C LEU A 116 2.43 -1.64 -13.14
N LYS A 117 3.02 -0.52 -13.56
CA LYS A 117 4.49 -0.34 -13.61
C LYS A 117 5.17 -0.54 -12.25
N PHE A 118 4.52 -0.15 -11.17
CA PHE A 118 5.00 -0.40 -9.80
C PHE A 118 5.11 -1.91 -9.53
N ARG A 119 4.05 -2.67 -9.84
CA ARG A 119 4.03 -4.12 -9.64
C ARG A 119 5.02 -4.86 -10.55
N GLU A 120 5.09 -4.48 -11.81
CA GLU A 120 6.06 -5.04 -12.78
C GLU A 120 7.49 -4.82 -12.31
N LYS A 121 7.86 -3.60 -11.93
CA LYS A 121 9.21 -3.30 -11.44
C LYS A 121 9.53 -4.07 -10.17
N ARG A 122 8.59 -4.16 -9.23
CA ARG A 122 8.75 -4.95 -8.01
C ARG A 122 8.97 -6.44 -8.31
N ASN A 123 8.17 -7.00 -9.21
CA ASN A 123 8.32 -8.40 -9.64
C ASN A 123 9.68 -8.64 -10.32
N GLN A 124 10.12 -7.75 -11.21
CA GLN A 124 11.46 -7.84 -11.82
C GLN A 124 12.60 -7.85 -10.78
N LEU A 125 12.46 -7.08 -9.71
CA LEU A 125 13.44 -7.11 -8.60
C LEU A 125 13.42 -8.46 -7.89
N ARG A 126 12.21 -9.03 -7.64
CA ARG A 126 12.06 -10.39 -7.07
C ARG A 126 12.73 -11.46 -7.91
N GLU A 127 12.42 -11.49 -9.21
CA GLU A 127 12.98 -12.46 -10.15
C GLU A 127 14.52 -12.41 -10.23
N LYS A 128 15.08 -11.21 -10.06
CA LYS A 128 16.54 -10.99 -10.04
C LYS A 128 17.18 -11.18 -8.67
N GLY A 129 16.44 -11.61 -7.64
CA GLY A 129 16.94 -11.73 -6.27
C GLY A 129 17.41 -10.42 -5.65
N LYS A 130 16.97 -9.25 -6.18
CA LYS A 130 17.35 -7.93 -5.68
C LYS A 130 16.44 -7.47 -4.55
N ASN A 131 16.99 -6.64 -3.65
CA ASN A 131 16.21 -6.03 -2.59
C ASN A 131 15.13 -5.11 -3.16
N ILE A 132 13.91 -5.27 -2.63
CA ILE A 132 12.77 -4.41 -2.94
C ILE A 132 12.80 -3.26 -1.95
N THR A 133 13.34 -2.13 -2.38
CA THR A 133 13.45 -0.91 -1.57
C THR A 133 12.53 0.19 -2.09
N GLY A 134 12.17 1.13 -1.24
CA GLY A 134 11.36 2.27 -1.66
C GLY A 134 12.03 3.09 -2.74
N LEU A 135 13.32 3.40 -2.58
CA LEU A 135 14.08 4.16 -3.58
C LEU A 135 14.10 3.51 -4.96
N ALA A 136 14.10 2.16 -5.03
CA ALA A 136 14.06 1.44 -6.30
C ALA A 136 12.70 1.52 -7.01
N LEU A 137 11.62 1.85 -6.28
CA LEU A 137 10.24 1.83 -6.79
C LEU A 137 9.58 3.20 -6.89
N THR A 138 10.08 4.26 -6.24
CA THR A 138 9.44 5.59 -6.22
C THR A 138 9.14 6.13 -7.61
N GLU A 139 10.05 5.97 -8.58
CA GLU A 139 9.87 6.45 -9.96
C GLU A 139 8.63 5.88 -10.66
N THR A 140 8.13 4.73 -10.21
CA THR A 140 6.94 4.08 -10.76
C THR A 140 5.63 4.68 -10.25
N LEU A 141 5.70 5.58 -9.26
CA LEU A 141 4.54 6.21 -8.60
C LEU A 141 4.13 7.56 -9.21
N LYS A 142 4.59 7.87 -10.42
CA LYS A 142 4.25 9.14 -11.12
C LYS A 142 2.74 9.39 -11.22
N ASN A 143 1.95 8.33 -11.34
CA ASN A 143 0.49 8.43 -11.45
C ASN A 143 -0.23 8.55 -10.10
N TYR A 144 0.49 8.65 -8.98
CA TYR A 144 -0.12 8.83 -7.67
C TYR A 144 -0.62 10.27 -7.46
N ALA A 145 0.10 11.25 -8.01
CA ALA A 145 -0.28 12.65 -7.95
C ALA A 145 -0.20 13.30 -9.33
N GLN A 146 -0.94 14.40 -9.51
CA GLN A 146 -0.96 15.15 -10.77
C GLN A 146 0.43 15.71 -11.15
N THR A 147 1.27 16.00 -10.15
CA THR A 147 2.63 16.54 -10.33
C THR A 147 3.64 15.51 -10.88
N GLY A 148 3.24 14.26 -11.04
CA GLY A 148 4.01 13.23 -11.72
C GLY A 148 5.44 13.04 -11.21
N SER A 149 6.44 13.43 -12.02
CA SER A 149 7.86 13.26 -11.67
C SER A 149 8.30 14.13 -10.50
N GLU A 150 7.68 15.28 -10.28
CA GLU A 150 7.95 16.13 -9.12
C GLU A 150 7.55 15.39 -7.82
N TYR A 151 6.40 14.74 -7.83
CA TYR A 151 5.96 13.91 -6.72
C TYR A 151 6.98 12.85 -6.34
N THR A 152 7.52 12.13 -7.33
CA THR A 152 8.50 11.06 -7.07
C THR A 152 9.83 11.59 -6.54
N LYS A 153 10.25 12.78 -6.98
CA LYS A 153 11.44 13.47 -6.41
C LYS A 153 11.24 13.81 -4.93
N ILE A 154 10.07 14.37 -4.59
CA ILE A 154 9.71 14.69 -3.20
C ILE A 154 9.72 13.43 -2.34
N LEU A 155 9.14 12.32 -2.80
CA LEU A 155 9.18 11.05 -2.06
C LEU A 155 10.62 10.57 -1.83
N ASN A 156 11.46 10.62 -2.86
CA ASN A 156 12.89 10.26 -2.72
C ASN A 156 13.61 11.15 -1.69
N GLN A 157 13.31 12.43 -1.68
CA GLN A 157 13.88 13.37 -0.72
C GLN A 157 13.43 13.04 0.70
N ILE A 158 12.13 12.82 0.93
CA ILE A 158 11.59 12.43 2.24
C ILE A 158 12.24 11.15 2.74
N ILE A 159 12.36 10.12 1.88
CA ILE A 159 12.98 8.84 2.23
C ILE A 159 14.43 9.06 2.68
N LYS A 160 15.21 9.82 1.91
CA LYS A 160 16.63 10.04 2.19
C LYS A 160 16.84 10.90 3.44
N GLN A 161 16.17 12.04 3.54
CA GLN A 161 16.35 12.99 4.64
C GLN A 161 15.94 12.40 6.00
N ASN A 162 14.94 11.54 6.02
CA ASN A 162 14.44 10.93 7.25
C ASN A 162 14.94 9.48 7.45
N ARG A 163 15.88 9.02 6.64
CA ARG A 163 16.45 7.66 6.72
C ARG A 163 15.40 6.56 6.74
N LEU A 164 14.29 6.74 6.00
CA LEU A 164 13.16 5.82 6.06
C LEU A 164 13.49 4.42 5.54
N SER A 165 14.56 4.25 4.77
CA SER A 165 15.05 2.95 4.34
C SER A 165 15.47 2.04 5.50
N ASP A 166 15.83 2.60 6.65
CA ASP A 166 16.20 1.82 7.84
C ASP A 166 15.01 0.97 8.35
N PHE A 167 13.77 1.40 8.05
CA PHE A 167 12.55 0.68 8.43
C PHE A 167 12.18 -0.47 7.49
N GLU A 168 12.87 -0.67 6.38
CA GLU A 168 12.55 -1.77 5.43
C GLU A 168 12.89 -3.16 6.00
N LEU A 169 13.85 -3.23 6.91
CA LEU A 169 14.26 -4.47 7.58
C LEU A 169 13.51 -4.74 8.89
N VAL A 170 12.71 -3.78 9.36
CA VAL A 170 11.98 -3.90 10.62
C VAL A 170 10.86 -4.93 10.48
N LYS A 171 10.80 -5.85 11.42
CA LYS A 171 9.72 -6.85 11.56
C LYS A 171 9.00 -6.66 12.88
N LEU A 172 7.69 -6.85 12.89
CA LEU A 172 6.93 -6.90 14.13
C LEU A 172 7.39 -8.12 14.96
N VAL A 173 7.66 -7.89 16.23
CA VAL A 173 7.90 -8.98 17.19
C VAL A 173 6.61 -9.78 17.37
N ASN A 174 6.71 -11.11 17.38
CA ASN A 174 5.55 -11.97 17.56
C ASN A 174 4.97 -11.75 18.96
N SER A 175 3.70 -11.38 19.07
CA SER A 175 3.04 -11.10 20.36
C SER A 175 3.11 -12.27 21.36
N VAL A 176 3.23 -13.50 20.88
CA VAL A 176 3.41 -14.70 21.70
C VAL A 176 4.75 -14.71 22.44
N LYS A 177 5.81 -14.10 21.89
CA LYS A 177 7.11 -14.00 22.55
C LYS A 177 7.17 -12.90 23.63
N GLN A 178 6.25 -11.94 23.63
CA GLN A 178 6.19 -10.92 24.68
C GLN A 178 5.64 -11.47 26.03
N VAL A 179 4.84 -12.53 25.99
CA VAL A 179 4.29 -13.15 27.21
C VAL A 179 5.36 -13.96 27.96
N GLU A 180 6.32 -14.54 27.23
CA GLU A 180 7.41 -15.33 27.85
C GLU A 180 8.53 -14.47 28.44
N LEU A 181 8.62 -13.18 28.11
CA LEU A 181 9.62 -12.26 28.65
C LEU A 181 9.17 -11.55 29.94
N ASN A 182 7.89 -11.67 30.31
CA ASN A 182 7.30 -11.05 31.50
C ASN A 182 6.86 -12.10 32.55
N SER A 183 7.22 -13.35 32.40
CA SER A 183 7.05 -14.45 33.33
C SER A 183 8.40 -14.92 33.86
#